data_4d0f99401fbb853de95cb197cc8b62f5
#
_entry.id   4d0f99401fbb853de95cb197cc8b62f5
#
_cell.length_a   1.000
_cell.length_b   1.000
_cell.length_c   1.000
_cell.angle_alpha   90.00
_cell.angle_beta   90.00
_cell.angle_gamma   90.00
#
_symmetry.space_group_name_H-M   'P 1'
#
loop_
_entity.id
_entity.type
_entity.pdbx_description
1 polymer ?
#
loop_
_entity_poly.entity_id
_entity_poly.type
_entity_poly.pdbx_seq_one_letter_code
_entity_poly.pdbx_strand_id
1 'polypeptide(L)'
;SITQGQDVQVIARPMTIETNLQSRPVTLILPLIDVEVPTVPAERDAFLAELAVFIEHTDGDKELVIPQVVEYKPGVYGLQISVNKFSTFTILKMEGSMQAESGHHASYINGFVDGTFKPEKSITRAEIAAILARNLGFEAEAAADSSFPDVSDSYWAAQEIEYVKSLGLMVGDDQGNFRPNAPITRGEMAAIAARYKELDTTGITASSFGDVEVGYWGTAAIEAAKAAGILDGYEDGTFKPFDQLTRAEAVKIVNRLFNRGPLHGLTQPSWPDVPTTHWAYEEIEEASQAHDYTNLPEGGENIR
;
A
#
# COMPACT_ATOMS: atom_id res chain seq x y z
N SER A 1 8.46 -16.36 -5.69
CA SER A 1 8.38 -16.30 -7.15
C SER A 1 7.93 -14.90 -7.54
N ILE A 2 8.71 -14.17 -8.32
CA ILE A 2 8.48 -12.78 -8.71
C ILE A 2 7.34 -12.65 -9.76
N THR A 3 6.94 -13.76 -10.41
CA THR A 3 6.00 -13.77 -11.54
C THR A 3 4.73 -14.57 -11.27
N GLN A 4 4.12 -14.41 -10.15
CA GLN A 4 2.91 -15.11 -9.68
C GLN A 4 1.94 -15.59 -10.80
N GLY A 5 2.27 -16.73 -11.46
CA GLY A 5 1.34 -17.44 -12.34
C GLY A 5 1.08 -16.85 -13.73
N GLN A 6 1.80 -15.83 -14.15
CA GLN A 6 1.76 -15.30 -15.53
C GLN A 6 2.73 -16.06 -16.45
N ASP A 7 2.33 -16.25 -17.69
CA ASP A 7 3.25 -16.76 -18.72
C ASP A 7 4.26 -15.66 -19.06
N VAL A 8 5.55 -15.96 -18.82
CA VAL A 8 6.66 -15.01 -18.99
C VAL A 8 7.59 -15.50 -20.06
N GLN A 9 7.82 -14.69 -21.07
CA GLN A 9 8.75 -14.98 -22.16
C GLN A 9 9.93 -14.00 -22.15
N VAL A 10 11.16 -14.51 -22.15
CA VAL A 10 12.36 -13.70 -22.40
C VAL A 10 12.41 -13.38 -23.89
N ILE A 11 12.36 -12.10 -24.25
CA ILE A 11 12.29 -11.66 -25.66
C ILE A 11 13.57 -10.99 -26.17
N ALA A 12 14.53 -10.72 -25.30
CA ALA A 12 15.83 -10.18 -25.65
C ALA A 12 16.95 -10.85 -24.86
N ARG A 13 18.18 -10.78 -25.36
CA ARG A 13 19.34 -11.26 -24.63
C ARG A 13 19.58 -10.38 -23.40
N PRO A 14 19.95 -10.97 -22.24
CA PRO A 14 20.34 -10.20 -21.08
C PRO A 14 21.48 -9.23 -21.40
N MET A 15 21.37 -8.01 -20.91
CA MET A 15 22.37 -6.95 -21.08
C MET A 15 22.97 -6.63 -19.71
N THR A 16 24.29 -6.72 -19.61
CA THR A 16 25.00 -6.29 -18.40
C THR A 16 25.59 -4.90 -18.63
N ILE A 17 25.27 -3.98 -17.73
CA ILE A 17 25.83 -2.63 -17.77
C ILE A 17 26.74 -2.46 -16.56
N GLU A 18 28.00 -2.21 -16.82
CA GLU A 18 29.01 -1.89 -15.82
C GLU A 18 29.32 -0.40 -15.88
N THR A 19 29.30 0.28 -14.76
CA THR A 19 29.66 1.70 -14.65
C THR A 19 30.48 1.95 -13.38
N ASN A 20 31.35 2.93 -13.42
CA ASN A 20 32.13 3.37 -12.27
C ASN A 20 31.41 4.47 -11.46
N LEU A 21 30.18 4.79 -11.81
CA LEU A 21 29.34 5.76 -11.09
C LEU A 21 28.70 5.05 -9.88
N GLN A 22 29.19 5.35 -8.71
CA GLN A 22 28.64 4.80 -7.44
C GLN A 22 27.51 5.68 -6.93
N SER A 23 26.38 5.01 -6.57
CA SER A 23 25.31 5.53 -5.70
C SER A 23 24.54 6.77 -6.18
N ARG A 24 24.34 6.95 -7.48
CA ARG A 24 23.39 7.95 -8.01
C ARG A 24 22.40 7.28 -8.95
N PRO A 25 21.11 7.63 -8.88
CA PRO A 25 20.14 7.16 -9.85
C PRO A 25 20.56 7.55 -11.28
N VAL A 26 20.53 6.60 -12.20
CA VAL A 26 20.83 6.81 -13.61
C VAL A 26 19.63 6.32 -14.41
N THR A 27 19.13 7.16 -15.31
CA THR A 27 18.11 6.76 -16.26
C THR A 27 18.77 6.07 -17.44
N LEU A 28 18.35 4.85 -17.72
CA LEU A 28 18.81 4.04 -18.86
C LEU A 28 17.68 3.87 -19.87
N ILE A 29 18.01 3.80 -21.14
CA ILE A 29 17.09 3.37 -22.19
C ILE A 29 17.64 2.06 -22.77
N LEU A 30 16.93 0.97 -22.54
CA LEU A 30 17.25 -0.34 -23.11
C LEU A 30 16.60 -0.44 -24.51
N PRO A 31 17.38 -0.47 -25.58
CA PRO A 31 16.83 -0.45 -26.93
C PRO A 31 16.17 -1.78 -27.29
N LEU A 32 15.03 -1.75 -27.99
CA LEU A 32 14.34 -2.93 -28.53
C LEU A 32 14.86 -3.31 -29.93
N ILE A 33 16.19 -3.30 -30.12
CA ILE A 33 16.79 -3.49 -31.46
C ILE A 33 16.65 -4.94 -31.97
N ASP A 34 16.72 -5.90 -31.04
CA ASP A 34 16.63 -7.34 -31.37
C ASP A 34 15.24 -7.91 -31.10
N VAL A 35 14.23 -7.04 -30.92
CA VAL A 35 12.86 -7.41 -30.62
C VAL A 35 11.97 -7.06 -31.83
N GLU A 36 11.20 -8.02 -32.32
CA GLU A 36 10.22 -7.79 -33.37
C GLU A 36 9.01 -7.03 -32.83
N VAL A 37 9.04 -5.70 -32.89
CA VAL A 37 7.93 -4.85 -32.50
C VAL A 37 6.90 -4.78 -33.61
N PRO A 38 5.60 -5.08 -33.37
CA PRO A 38 4.56 -5.02 -34.38
C PRO A 38 4.48 -3.66 -35.07
N THR A 39 4.20 -3.65 -36.36
CA THR A 39 4.08 -2.41 -37.16
C THR A 39 2.66 -1.82 -37.12
N VAL A 40 1.64 -2.65 -36.86
CA VAL A 40 0.26 -2.24 -36.72
C VAL A 40 0.09 -1.50 -35.40
N PRO A 41 -0.38 -0.26 -35.37
CA PRO A 41 -0.42 0.56 -34.15
C PRO A 41 -1.07 -0.13 -32.93
N ALA A 42 -2.25 -0.72 -33.10
CA ALA A 42 -2.96 -1.38 -32.01
C ALA A 42 -2.23 -2.62 -31.47
N GLU A 43 -1.62 -3.42 -32.35
CA GLU A 43 -0.84 -4.60 -31.98
C GLU A 43 0.48 -4.19 -31.31
N ARG A 44 1.11 -3.14 -31.84
CA ARG A 44 2.32 -2.57 -31.27
C ARG A 44 2.09 -2.05 -29.86
N ASP A 45 1.03 -1.26 -29.66
CA ASP A 45 0.73 -0.65 -28.38
C ASP A 45 0.39 -1.73 -27.34
N ALA A 46 -0.36 -2.77 -27.73
CA ALA A 46 -0.60 -3.94 -26.88
C ALA A 46 0.69 -4.70 -26.56
N PHE A 47 1.56 -4.94 -27.56
CA PHE A 47 2.85 -5.62 -27.36
C PHE A 47 3.76 -4.83 -26.41
N LEU A 48 3.88 -3.52 -26.59
CA LEU A 48 4.71 -2.66 -25.75
C LEU A 48 4.21 -2.56 -24.31
N ALA A 49 2.88 -2.66 -24.10
CA ALA A 49 2.26 -2.67 -22.79
C ALA A 49 2.49 -3.97 -21.98
N GLU A 50 2.95 -5.03 -22.65
CA GLU A 50 3.27 -6.32 -22.03
C GLU A 50 4.75 -6.47 -21.67
N LEU A 51 5.58 -5.42 -21.88
CA LEU A 51 7.01 -5.49 -21.63
C LEU A 51 7.38 -5.13 -20.20
N ALA A 52 8.27 -5.93 -19.61
CA ALA A 52 8.86 -5.69 -18.31
C ALA A 52 10.38 -5.85 -18.39
N VAL A 53 11.09 -5.30 -17.40
CA VAL A 53 12.53 -5.48 -17.24
C VAL A 53 12.81 -6.20 -15.93
N PHE A 54 13.37 -7.39 -16.02
CA PHE A 54 13.91 -8.09 -14.87
C PHE A 54 15.34 -7.63 -14.65
N ILE A 55 15.63 -7.19 -13.45
CA ILE A 55 16.93 -6.65 -13.03
C ILE A 55 17.53 -7.58 -11.99
N GLU A 56 18.74 -8.02 -12.25
CA GLU A 56 19.55 -8.78 -11.29
C GLU A 56 20.78 -7.95 -10.92
N HIS A 57 20.80 -7.47 -9.69
CA HIS A 57 21.89 -6.65 -9.15
C HIS A 57 23.11 -7.51 -8.79
N THR A 58 24.29 -6.92 -8.80
CA THR A 58 25.54 -7.64 -8.48
C THR A 58 25.63 -8.09 -7.02
N ASP A 59 24.84 -7.53 -6.14
CA ASP A 59 24.69 -7.95 -4.73
C ASP A 59 23.69 -9.11 -4.52
N GLY A 60 23.06 -9.56 -5.63
CA GLY A 60 22.09 -10.67 -5.63
C GLY A 60 20.65 -10.25 -5.50
N ASP A 61 20.37 -8.98 -5.27
CA ASP A 61 19.00 -8.45 -5.29
C ASP A 61 18.38 -8.60 -6.68
N LYS A 62 17.08 -8.87 -6.71
CA LYS A 62 16.31 -9.06 -7.95
C LYS A 62 15.05 -8.26 -7.90
N GLU A 63 14.78 -7.52 -8.96
CA GLU A 63 13.53 -6.76 -9.10
C GLU A 63 12.93 -6.93 -10.48
N LEU A 64 11.62 -6.73 -10.58
CA LEU A 64 10.88 -6.67 -11.83
C LEU A 64 10.31 -5.26 -11.95
N VAL A 65 10.70 -4.57 -13.01
CA VAL A 65 10.34 -3.17 -13.23
C VAL A 65 9.47 -3.07 -14.47
N ILE A 66 8.39 -2.29 -14.40
CA ILE A 66 7.59 -1.89 -15.55
C ILE A 66 8.26 -0.64 -16.14
N PRO A 67 8.83 -0.72 -17.35
CA PRO A 67 9.55 0.39 -17.92
C PRO A 67 8.60 1.42 -18.53
N GLN A 68 9.05 2.66 -18.64
CA GLN A 68 8.42 3.61 -19.54
C GLN A 68 8.84 3.32 -20.97
N VAL A 69 7.90 3.06 -21.86
CA VAL A 69 8.19 2.93 -23.29
C VAL A 69 8.46 4.30 -23.89
N VAL A 70 9.61 4.45 -24.56
CA VAL A 70 10.02 5.70 -25.21
C VAL A 70 10.40 5.45 -26.65
N GLU A 71 9.99 6.33 -27.54
CA GLU A 71 10.49 6.40 -28.91
C GLU A 71 11.69 7.35 -28.93
N TYR A 72 12.91 6.82 -28.77
CA TYR A 72 14.12 7.64 -28.66
C TYR A 72 14.76 7.98 -30.03
N LYS A 73 14.27 7.35 -31.09
CA LYS A 73 14.52 7.71 -32.51
C LYS A 73 13.27 7.39 -33.30
N PRO A 74 13.00 8.04 -34.44
CA PRO A 74 11.82 7.77 -35.25
C PRO A 74 11.69 6.27 -35.59
N GLY A 75 10.59 5.65 -35.16
CA GLY A 75 10.30 4.23 -35.32
C GLY A 75 11.14 3.27 -34.46
N VAL A 76 11.98 3.77 -33.54
CA VAL A 76 12.82 2.96 -32.67
C VAL A 76 12.44 3.13 -31.23
N TYR A 77 11.91 2.07 -30.64
CA TYR A 77 11.44 2.04 -29.26
C TYR A 77 12.53 1.54 -28.31
N GLY A 78 12.47 2.00 -27.09
CA GLY A 78 13.29 1.53 -25.99
C GLY A 78 12.51 1.58 -24.67
N LEU A 79 13.04 0.88 -23.69
CA LEU A 79 12.49 0.78 -22.34
C LEU A 79 13.32 1.65 -21.41
N GLN A 80 12.71 2.73 -20.91
CA GLN A 80 13.36 3.65 -19.98
C GLN A 80 13.11 3.17 -18.56
N ILE A 81 14.20 3.03 -17.80
CA ILE A 81 14.21 2.65 -16.39
C ILE A 81 15.17 3.52 -15.60
N SER A 82 15.00 3.60 -14.30
CA SER A 82 15.93 4.26 -13.38
C SER A 82 16.59 3.22 -12.49
N VAL A 83 17.93 3.25 -12.41
CA VAL A 83 18.70 2.30 -11.62
C VAL A 83 19.78 3.04 -10.82
N ASN A 84 20.14 2.49 -9.66
CA ASN A 84 21.16 3.05 -8.77
C ASN A 84 22.30 2.07 -8.47
N LYS A 85 22.28 0.89 -9.06
CA LYS A 85 23.25 -0.20 -8.87
C LYS A 85 23.67 -0.81 -10.22
N PHE A 86 24.82 -1.48 -10.24
CA PHE A 86 25.22 -2.33 -11.36
C PHE A 86 24.30 -3.53 -11.49
N SER A 87 23.94 -3.87 -12.74
CA SER A 87 22.87 -4.84 -12.94
C SER A 87 22.95 -5.52 -14.29
N THR A 88 22.38 -6.71 -14.34
CA THR A 88 22.02 -7.38 -15.57
C THR A 88 20.52 -7.17 -15.83
N PHE A 89 20.18 -6.75 -17.04
CA PHE A 89 18.83 -6.43 -17.47
C PHE A 89 18.33 -7.46 -18.44
N THR A 90 17.17 -8.04 -18.19
CA THR A 90 16.52 -9.00 -19.09
C THR A 90 15.15 -8.45 -19.46
N ILE A 91 14.88 -8.27 -20.75
CA ILE A 91 13.58 -7.83 -21.24
C ILE A 91 12.65 -9.03 -21.32
N LEU A 92 11.53 -8.94 -20.67
CA LEU A 92 10.49 -9.94 -20.60
C LEU A 92 9.23 -9.46 -21.31
N LYS A 93 8.52 -10.38 -21.96
CA LYS A 93 7.13 -10.22 -22.33
C LYS A 93 6.29 -11.03 -21.36
N MET A 94 5.29 -10.40 -20.76
CA MET A 94 4.37 -11.01 -19.80
C MET A 94 2.98 -11.02 -20.41
N GLU A 95 2.38 -12.20 -20.58
CA GLU A 95 1.02 -12.29 -21.09
C GLU A 95 0.01 -11.73 -20.07
N GLY A 96 -0.84 -10.87 -20.56
CA GLY A 96 -1.77 -10.07 -19.76
C GLY A 96 -1.24 -8.65 -19.61
N SER A 97 -2.01 -7.69 -20.11
CA SER A 97 -1.65 -6.27 -20.09
C SER A 97 -1.16 -5.86 -18.71
N MET A 98 0.12 -5.47 -18.62
CA MET A 98 0.64 -4.71 -17.49
C MET A 98 0.23 -3.23 -17.63
N GLN A 99 -0.98 -2.98 -18.14
CA GLN A 99 -1.51 -1.62 -18.10
C GLN A 99 -1.51 -1.19 -16.65
N ALA A 100 -0.90 -0.06 -16.41
CA ALA A 100 -1.02 0.57 -15.11
C ALA A 100 -2.49 0.59 -14.75
N GLU A 101 -2.87 -0.19 -13.73
CA GLU A 101 -4.26 -0.24 -13.29
C GLU A 101 -4.68 1.19 -12.98
N SER A 102 -5.78 1.60 -13.56
CA SER A 102 -6.37 2.91 -13.27
C SER A 102 -7.74 2.69 -12.67
N GLY A 103 -8.11 3.54 -11.76
CA GLY A 103 -9.38 3.44 -11.06
C GLY A 103 -9.79 4.75 -10.45
N HIS A 104 -10.77 4.67 -9.58
CA HIS A 104 -11.25 5.78 -8.78
C HIS A 104 -11.24 5.39 -7.31
N HIS A 105 -10.63 6.23 -6.48
CA HIS A 105 -10.72 6.12 -5.03
C HIS A 105 -11.63 7.19 -4.45
N ALA A 106 -12.62 6.77 -3.68
CA ALA A 106 -13.37 7.68 -2.81
C ALA A 106 -12.53 8.01 -1.56
N SER A 107 -12.67 9.22 -1.05
CA SER A 107 -12.08 9.57 0.25
C SER A 107 -12.72 8.75 1.37
N TYR A 108 -11.92 8.27 2.31
CA TYR A 108 -12.42 7.49 3.44
C TYR A 108 -12.22 8.16 4.80
N ILE A 109 -11.45 9.25 4.86
CA ILE A 109 -11.22 10.03 6.08
C ILE A 109 -11.39 11.52 5.81
N ASN A 110 -11.93 12.24 6.79
CA ASN A 110 -12.11 13.68 6.71
C ASN A 110 -11.24 14.39 7.74
N GLY A 111 -10.98 15.68 7.51
CA GLY A 111 -10.42 16.57 8.51
C GLY A 111 -11.45 17.01 9.56
N PHE A 112 -11.02 17.93 10.40
CA PHE A 112 -11.84 18.52 11.45
C PHE A 112 -12.56 19.77 10.96
N VAL A 113 -13.56 20.18 11.72
CA VAL A 113 -14.39 21.37 11.42
C VAL A 113 -13.59 22.68 11.40
N ASP A 114 -12.41 22.70 12.01
CA ASP A 114 -11.47 23.82 11.99
C ASP A 114 -10.59 23.87 10.71
N GLY A 115 -10.82 22.95 9.76
CA GLY A 115 -10.10 22.88 8.51
C GLY A 115 -8.72 22.21 8.59
N THR A 116 -8.41 21.56 9.72
CA THR A 116 -7.13 20.83 9.90
C THR A 116 -7.33 19.32 9.80
N PHE A 117 -6.27 18.57 9.50
CA PHE A 117 -6.26 17.10 9.50
C PHE A 117 -5.90 16.51 10.87
N LYS A 118 -5.01 17.17 11.60
CA LYS A 118 -4.44 16.73 12.89
C LYS A 118 -3.71 15.38 12.78
N PRO A 119 -2.63 15.29 11.98
CA PRO A 119 -1.94 14.04 11.70
C PRO A 119 -1.43 13.34 12.96
N GLU A 120 -0.96 14.09 13.95
CA GLU A 120 -0.38 13.57 15.20
C GLU A 120 -1.42 13.25 16.29
N LYS A 121 -2.70 13.55 16.06
CA LYS A 121 -3.74 13.20 17.01
C LYS A 121 -3.99 11.70 17.02
N SER A 122 -4.10 11.09 18.21
CA SER A 122 -4.50 9.69 18.34
C SER A 122 -5.87 9.45 17.70
N ILE A 123 -6.00 8.33 16.97
CA ILE A 123 -7.24 7.90 16.34
C ILE A 123 -7.98 6.92 17.25
N THR A 124 -9.30 7.05 17.32
CA THR A 124 -10.15 6.20 18.17
C THR A 124 -10.56 4.90 17.46
N ARG A 125 -10.98 3.92 18.25
CA ARG A 125 -11.51 2.65 17.75
C ARG A 125 -12.75 2.84 16.87
N ALA A 126 -13.63 3.78 17.23
CA ALA A 126 -14.80 4.13 16.41
C ALA A 126 -14.41 4.78 15.08
N GLU A 127 -13.41 5.67 15.08
CA GLU A 127 -12.89 6.27 13.84
C GLU A 127 -12.29 5.20 12.93
N ILE A 128 -11.56 4.22 13.45
CA ILE A 128 -11.04 3.09 12.66
C ILE A 128 -12.20 2.22 12.12
N ALA A 129 -13.21 1.92 12.93
CA ALA A 129 -14.37 1.16 12.46
C ALA A 129 -15.05 1.85 11.27
N ALA A 130 -15.26 3.16 11.34
CA ALA A 130 -15.85 3.95 10.25
C ALA A 130 -14.96 3.99 8.99
N ILE A 131 -13.65 4.09 9.15
CA ILE A 131 -12.68 4.06 8.06
C ILE A 131 -12.70 2.69 7.35
N LEU A 132 -12.66 1.60 8.10
CA LEU A 132 -12.73 0.25 7.54
C LEU A 132 -14.06 0.02 6.82
N ALA A 133 -15.18 0.40 7.43
CA ALA A 133 -16.51 0.26 6.84
C ALA A 133 -16.62 0.98 5.50
N ARG A 134 -16.12 2.23 5.40
CA ARG A 134 -16.11 3.00 4.15
C ARG A 134 -15.28 2.33 3.05
N ASN A 135 -14.07 1.86 3.38
CA ASN A 135 -13.23 1.16 2.41
C ASN A 135 -13.84 -0.19 1.97
N LEU A 136 -14.68 -0.80 2.79
CA LEU A 136 -15.41 -2.03 2.48
C LEU A 136 -16.74 -1.79 1.76
N GLY A 137 -17.05 -0.55 1.40
CA GLY A 137 -18.27 -0.18 0.68
C GLY A 137 -19.54 -0.32 1.52
N PHE A 138 -19.43 -0.16 2.84
CA PHE A 138 -20.58 -0.17 3.74
C PHE A 138 -21.50 1.01 3.42
N GLU A 139 -22.74 0.70 3.16
CA GLU A 139 -23.84 1.68 3.06
C GLU A 139 -24.74 1.51 4.29
N ALA A 140 -24.99 2.63 4.98
CA ALA A 140 -25.84 2.61 6.16
C ALA A 140 -27.27 2.23 5.78
N GLU A 141 -27.79 1.17 6.38
CA GLU A 141 -29.17 0.75 6.27
C GLU A 141 -30.02 1.33 7.40
N ALA A 142 -31.31 0.94 7.47
CA ALA A 142 -32.16 1.31 8.61
C ALA A 142 -31.53 0.85 9.93
N ALA A 143 -31.62 1.72 10.95
CA ALA A 143 -30.95 1.57 12.25
C ALA A 143 -30.96 0.14 12.77
N ALA A 144 -29.77 -0.43 12.98
CA ALA A 144 -29.58 -1.68 13.69
C ALA A 144 -29.25 -1.36 15.15
N ASP A 145 -29.80 -2.15 16.06
CA ASP A 145 -29.47 -2.04 17.49
C ASP A 145 -27.99 -2.40 17.71
N SER A 146 -27.31 -1.64 18.53
CA SER A 146 -25.93 -1.97 18.90
C SER A 146 -25.90 -3.19 19.82
N SER A 147 -24.97 -4.10 19.52
CA SER A 147 -24.74 -5.29 20.36
C SER A 147 -23.75 -5.05 21.49
N PHE A 148 -23.10 -3.87 21.52
CA PHE A 148 -22.15 -3.49 22.57
C PHE A 148 -22.82 -2.59 23.61
N PRO A 149 -22.73 -2.91 24.92
CA PRO A 149 -23.42 -2.17 25.98
C PRO A 149 -22.93 -0.73 26.13
N ASP A 150 -21.72 -0.43 25.67
CA ASP A 150 -21.10 0.90 25.73
C ASP A 150 -21.24 1.71 24.43
N VAL A 151 -21.98 1.19 23.44
CA VAL A 151 -22.29 1.87 22.18
C VAL A 151 -23.80 2.03 22.09
N SER A 152 -24.29 3.25 22.22
CA SER A 152 -25.72 3.53 22.04
C SER A 152 -26.10 3.42 20.57
N ASP A 153 -27.34 3.00 20.24
CA ASP A 153 -27.87 2.91 18.88
C ASP A 153 -27.80 4.26 18.13
N SER A 154 -27.83 5.36 18.88
CA SER A 154 -27.67 6.71 18.35
C SER A 154 -26.22 7.18 18.25
N TYR A 155 -25.24 6.34 18.60
CA TYR A 155 -23.84 6.70 18.46
C TYR A 155 -23.49 6.87 16.99
N TRP A 156 -22.72 7.88 16.66
CA TRP A 156 -22.46 8.28 15.28
C TRP A 156 -21.85 7.16 14.38
N ALA A 157 -21.15 6.19 14.98
CA ALA A 157 -20.52 5.07 14.29
C ALA A 157 -21.13 3.71 14.69
N ALA A 158 -22.34 3.68 15.25
CA ALA A 158 -22.94 2.44 15.76
C ALA A 158 -23.06 1.37 14.66
N GLN A 159 -23.50 1.77 13.46
CA GLN A 159 -23.69 0.86 12.34
C GLN A 159 -22.36 0.36 11.77
N GLU A 160 -21.37 1.23 11.64
CA GLU A 160 -20.03 0.85 11.19
C GLU A 160 -19.33 -0.09 12.18
N ILE A 161 -19.54 0.12 13.48
CA ILE A 161 -19.04 -0.76 14.53
C ILE A 161 -19.67 -2.15 14.43
N GLU A 162 -20.99 -2.26 14.27
CA GLU A 162 -21.68 -3.54 14.09
C GLU A 162 -21.23 -4.21 12.78
N TYR A 163 -21.06 -3.44 11.71
CA TYR A 163 -20.59 -3.98 10.43
C TYR A 163 -19.20 -4.60 10.54
N VAL A 164 -18.20 -3.89 11.06
CA VAL A 164 -16.85 -4.45 11.21
C VAL A 164 -16.78 -5.58 12.23
N LYS A 165 -17.68 -5.59 13.22
CA LYS A 165 -17.87 -6.72 14.13
C LYS A 165 -18.42 -7.94 13.41
N SER A 166 -19.46 -7.77 12.58
CA SER A 166 -20.07 -8.88 11.83
C SER A 166 -19.08 -9.58 10.90
N LEU A 167 -18.09 -8.84 10.40
CA LEU A 167 -16.98 -9.35 9.61
C LEU A 167 -15.84 -9.95 10.46
N GLY A 168 -15.95 -9.91 11.78
CA GLY A 168 -14.93 -10.41 12.70
C GLY A 168 -13.64 -9.56 12.73
N LEU A 169 -13.63 -8.35 12.12
CA LEU A 169 -12.45 -7.50 12.04
C LEU A 169 -12.14 -6.82 13.37
N MET A 170 -13.15 -6.23 13.99
CA MET A 170 -13.03 -5.61 15.31
C MET A 170 -13.96 -6.29 16.30
N VAL A 171 -13.41 -6.61 17.45
CA VAL A 171 -14.14 -7.27 18.54
C VAL A 171 -14.13 -6.41 19.80
N GLY A 172 -15.02 -6.70 20.73
CA GLY A 172 -15.03 -6.09 22.05
C GLY A 172 -13.88 -6.59 22.95
N ASP A 173 -13.78 -5.99 24.12
CA ASP A 173 -12.89 -6.46 25.18
C ASP A 173 -13.50 -7.67 25.93
N ASP A 174 -12.77 -8.20 26.92
CA ASP A 174 -13.21 -9.35 27.73
C ASP A 174 -14.47 -9.09 28.55
N GLN A 175 -14.88 -7.82 28.69
CA GLN A 175 -16.12 -7.39 29.35
C GLN A 175 -17.27 -7.20 28.36
N GLY A 176 -17.02 -7.39 27.08
CA GLY A 176 -17.99 -7.22 26.00
C GLY A 176 -18.21 -5.77 25.58
N ASN A 177 -17.33 -4.83 25.96
CA ASN A 177 -17.41 -3.44 25.54
C ASN A 177 -16.58 -3.21 24.26
N PHE A 178 -17.05 -2.34 23.38
CA PHE A 178 -16.31 -1.93 22.20
C PHE A 178 -15.25 -0.87 22.50
N ARG A 179 -15.48 -0.03 23.48
CA ARG A 179 -14.67 1.15 23.87
C ARG A 179 -14.49 2.15 22.70
N PRO A 180 -15.59 2.71 22.16
CA PRO A 180 -15.57 3.47 20.89
C PRO A 180 -14.67 4.71 20.95
N ASN A 181 -14.58 5.38 22.09
CA ASN A 181 -13.79 6.59 22.26
C ASN A 181 -12.34 6.33 22.72
N ALA A 182 -11.97 5.09 23.00
CA ALA A 182 -10.59 4.76 23.35
C ALA A 182 -9.69 4.84 22.09
N PRO A 183 -8.49 5.41 22.20
CA PRO A 183 -7.50 5.31 21.14
C PRO A 183 -7.20 3.84 20.80
N ILE A 184 -7.00 3.55 19.52
CA ILE A 184 -6.57 2.21 19.10
C ILE A 184 -5.06 2.08 19.28
N THR A 185 -4.60 0.90 19.69
CA THR A 185 -3.17 0.61 19.80
C THR A 185 -2.61 -0.02 18.53
N ARG A 186 -1.30 0.06 18.36
CA ARG A 186 -0.59 -0.58 17.25
C ARG A 186 -0.78 -2.10 17.23
N GLY A 187 -0.80 -2.74 18.41
CA GLY A 187 -1.08 -4.18 18.53
C GLY A 187 -2.50 -4.56 18.13
N GLU A 188 -3.50 -3.75 18.50
CA GLU A 188 -4.88 -3.93 18.05
C GLU A 188 -5.01 -3.77 16.53
N MET A 189 -4.32 -2.79 15.94
CA MET A 189 -4.33 -2.60 14.48
C MET A 189 -3.65 -3.76 13.74
N ALA A 190 -2.58 -4.34 14.28
CA ALA A 190 -1.96 -5.54 13.72
C ALA A 190 -2.93 -6.74 13.70
N ALA A 191 -3.74 -6.89 14.77
CA ALA A 191 -4.75 -7.93 14.82
C ALA A 191 -5.87 -7.72 13.77
N ILE A 192 -6.29 -6.48 13.55
CA ILE A 192 -7.25 -6.12 12.49
C ILE A 192 -6.65 -6.45 11.13
N ALA A 193 -5.39 -6.06 10.88
CA ALA A 193 -4.70 -6.33 9.63
C ALA A 193 -4.60 -7.83 9.33
N ALA A 194 -4.22 -8.63 10.31
CA ALA A 194 -4.11 -10.07 10.17
C ALA A 194 -5.46 -10.72 9.85
N ARG A 195 -6.54 -10.28 10.50
CA ARG A 195 -7.90 -10.79 10.24
C ARG A 195 -8.39 -10.39 8.85
N TYR A 196 -8.23 -9.13 8.48
CA TYR A 196 -8.72 -8.63 7.19
C TYR A 196 -8.01 -9.30 5.99
N LYS A 197 -6.71 -9.50 6.08
CA LYS A 197 -5.91 -10.15 5.03
C LYS A 197 -5.86 -11.68 5.18
N GLU A 198 -6.57 -12.24 6.16
CA GLU A 198 -6.59 -13.70 6.44
C GLU A 198 -5.16 -14.27 6.55
N LEU A 199 -4.27 -13.51 7.21
CA LEU A 199 -2.86 -13.90 7.30
C LEU A 199 -2.70 -15.17 8.15
N ASP A 200 -1.80 -16.06 7.71
CA ASP A 200 -1.46 -17.24 8.49
C ASP A 200 -0.66 -16.85 9.75
N THR A 201 -1.30 -17.05 10.89
CA THR A 201 -0.71 -16.77 12.21
C THR A 201 -0.32 -18.06 12.94
N THR A 202 -0.44 -19.23 12.29
CA THR A 202 -0.20 -20.55 12.92
C THR A 202 1.28 -20.77 13.20
N GLY A 203 1.59 -21.28 14.39
CA GLY A 203 2.95 -21.60 14.77
C GLY A 203 3.86 -20.41 15.12
N ILE A 204 3.36 -19.18 15.00
CA ILE A 204 4.10 -17.98 15.38
C ILE A 204 3.98 -17.76 16.90
N THR A 205 5.03 -18.04 17.64
CA THR A 205 5.05 -17.97 19.11
C THR A 205 6.04 -16.96 19.67
N ALA A 206 6.91 -16.43 18.82
CA ALA A 206 7.93 -15.45 19.21
C ALA A 206 7.88 -14.23 18.29
N SER A 207 8.29 -13.09 18.80
CA SER A 207 8.41 -11.85 18.04
C SER A 207 9.88 -11.58 17.66
N SER A 208 10.05 -10.97 16.49
CA SER A 208 11.32 -10.38 16.04
C SER A 208 11.62 -9.02 16.70
N PHE A 209 10.63 -8.44 17.41
CA PHE A 209 10.75 -7.16 18.11
C PHE A 209 11.06 -7.36 19.58
N GLY A 210 12.06 -6.62 20.10
CA GLY A 210 12.55 -6.81 21.47
C GLY A 210 11.58 -6.37 22.57
N ASP A 211 10.59 -5.56 22.25
CA ASP A 211 9.60 -5.04 23.18
C ASP A 211 8.24 -5.76 23.14
N VAL A 212 8.12 -6.80 22.30
CA VAL A 212 6.94 -7.68 22.27
C VAL A 212 7.22 -8.88 23.17
N GLU A 213 6.64 -8.87 24.37
CA GLU A 213 6.89 -9.89 25.39
C GLU A 213 6.42 -11.28 24.95
N VAL A 214 7.08 -12.32 25.46
CA VAL A 214 6.68 -13.71 25.24
C VAL A 214 5.28 -13.95 25.80
N GLY A 215 4.39 -14.45 24.96
CA GLY A 215 2.98 -14.69 25.32
C GLY A 215 2.07 -13.47 25.15
N TYR A 216 2.57 -12.37 24.60
CA TYR A 216 1.68 -11.27 24.20
C TYR A 216 0.65 -11.78 23.16
N TRP A 217 -0.62 -11.48 23.39
CA TRP A 217 -1.72 -12.00 22.57
C TRP A 217 -1.63 -11.63 21.09
N GLY A 218 -1.04 -10.48 20.78
CA GLY A 218 -0.91 -9.93 19.42
C GLY A 218 0.34 -10.38 18.67
N THR A 219 1.24 -11.17 19.29
CA THR A 219 2.54 -11.54 18.71
C THR A 219 2.41 -12.11 17.31
N ALA A 220 1.54 -13.10 17.12
CA ALA A 220 1.39 -13.75 15.82
C ALA A 220 0.83 -12.80 14.75
N ALA A 221 -0.11 -11.94 15.12
CA ALA A 221 -0.65 -10.93 14.20
C ALA A 221 0.38 -9.87 13.82
N ILE A 222 1.23 -9.44 14.77
CA ILE A 222 2.31 -8.48 14.54
C ILE A 222 3.31 -9.04 13.51
N GLU A 223 3.80 -10.26 13.73
CA GLU A 223 4.77 -10.88 12.84
C GLU A 223 4.18 -11.17 11.44
N ALA A 224 2.93 -11.63 11.38
CA ALA A 224 2.25 -11.86 10.11
C ALA A 224 2.02 -10.55 9.34
N ALA A 225 1.58 -9.48 10.01
CA ALA A 225 1.38 -8.17 9.40
C ALA A 225 2.70 -7.53 8.94
N LYS A 226 3.80 -7.74 9.68
CA LYS A 226 5.15 -7.36 9.28
C LYS A 226 5.59 -8.12 8.02
N ALA A 227 5.46 -9.44 8.02
CA ALA A 227 5.83 -10.27 6.88
C ALA A 227 5.04 -9.92 5.61
N ALA A 228 3.80 -9.47 5.77
CA ALA A 228 2.95 -8.98 4.68
C ALA A 228 3.24 -7.52 4.27
N GLY A 229 4.19 -6.83 4.90
CA GLY A 229 4.55 -5.43 4.59
C GLY A 229 3.48 -4.40 4.98
N ILE A 230 2.53 -4.77 5.85
CA ILE A 230 1.41 -3.89 6.24
C ILE A 230 1.82 -2.96 7.39
N LEU A 231 2.47 -3.53 8.41
CA LEU A 231 2.99 -2.79 9.55
C LEU A 231 4.50 -3.03 9.69
N ASP A 232 5.23 -1.94 9.87
CA ASP A 232 6.65 -1.97 10.16
C ASP A 232 6.92 -1.71 11.65
N GLY A 233 8.06 -2.15 12.15
CA GLY A 233 8.62 -1.67 13.42
C GLY A 233 9.30 -0.32 13.26
N TYR A 234 9.84 0.18 14.35
CA TYR A 234 10.65 1.39 14.38
C TYR A 234 12.13 1.07 14.12
N GLU A 235 12.90 2.09 13.75
CA GLU A 235 14.36 1.96 13.48
C GLU A 235 15.15 1.46 14.68
N ASP A 236 14.63 1.66 15.89
CA ASP A 236 15.24 1.18 17.15
C ASP A 236 14.98 -0.32 17.41
N GLY A 237 14.34 -1.03 16.48
CA GLY A 237 14.02 -2.45 16.59
C GLY A 237 12.81 -2.77 17.46
N THR A 238 12.03 -1.77 17.85
CA THR A 238 10.79 -1.95 18.62
C THR A 238 9.55 -1.96 17.73
N PHE A 239 8.46 -2.54 18.22
CA PHE A 239 7.13 -2.47 17.59
C PHE A 239 6.19 -1.51 18.31
N LYS A 240 6.34 -1.36 19.61
CA LYS A 240 5.50 -0.56 20.52
C LYS A 240 4.03 -0.97 20.48
N PRO A 241 3.70 -2.21 20.85
CA PRO A 241 2.34 -2.77 20.67
C PRO A 241 1.26 -2.03 21.47
N PHE A 242 1.62 -1.35 22.55
CA PHE A 242 0.71 -0.59 23.42
C PHE A 242 0.61 0.89 23.06
N ASP A 243 1.47 1.39 22.17
CA ASP A 243 1.41 2.79 21.75
C ASP A 243 0.14 3.03 20.92
N GLN A 244 -0.46 4.19 21.13
CA GLN A 244 -1.62 4.63 20.41
C GLN A 244 -1.23 5.06 18.98
N LEU A 245 -2.01 4.65 18.00
CA LEU A 245 -1.80 5.12 16.63
C LEU A 245 -2.21 6.59 16.50
N THR A 246 -1.38 7.34 15.81
CA THR A 246 -1.76 8.65 15.28
C THR A 246 -2.65 8.48 14.03
N ARG A 247 -3.36 9.54 13.65
CA ARG A 247 -4.17 9.56 12.43
C ARG A 247 -3.32 9.33 11.18
N ALA A 248 -2.11 9.91 11.12
CA ALA A 248 -1.18 9.71 10.03
C ALA A 248 -0.70 8.25 9.92
N GLU A 249 -0.33 7.62 11.04
CA GLU A 249 0.07 6.20 11.05
C GLU A 249 -1.10 5.29 10.64
N ALA A 250 -2.31 5.57 11.13
CA ALA A 250 -3.50 4.80 10.78
C ALA A 250 -3.80 4.87 9.28
N VAL A 251 -3.72 6.05 8.68
CA VAL A 251 -3.91 6.24 7.24
C VAL A 251 -2.92 5.40 6.43
N LYS A 252 -1.63 5.46 6.75
CA LYS A 252 -0.61 4.65 6.06
C LYS A 252 -0.90 3.16 6.13
N ILE A 253 -1.32 2.67 7.30
CA ILE A 253 -1.66 1.25 7.48
C ILE A 253 -2.91 0.88 6.67
N VAL A 254 -3.95 1.72 6.69
CA VAL A 254 -5.19 1.49 5.95
C VAL A 254 -4.93 1.52 4.44
N ASN A 255 -4.14 2.46 3.93
CA ASN A 255 -3.75 2.49 2.52
C ASN A 255 -3.11 1.15 2.11
N ARG A 256 -2.15 0.65 2.88
CA ARG A 256 -1.53 -0.66 2.63
C ARG A 256 -2.52 -1.83 2.72
N LEU A 257 -3.47 -1.78 3.66
CA LEU A 257 -4.51 -2.80 3.80
C LEU A 257 -5.39 -2.90 2.55
N PHE A 258 -5.75 -1.79 1.97
CA PHE A 258 -6.66 -1.72 0.83
C PHE A 258 -5.95 -1.59 -0.52
N ASN A 259 -4.62 -1.78 -0.54
CA ASN A 259 -3.75 -1.64 -1.72
C ASN A 259 -3.92 -0.27 -2.40
N ARG A 260 -4.10 0.76 -1.60
CA ARG A 260 -4.07 2.16 -2.02
C ARG A 260 -2.66 2.67 -1.80
N GLY A 261 -2.08 3.27 -2.81
CA GLY A 261 -0.71 3.76 -2.72
C GLY A 261 -0.63 5.18 -2.17
N PRO A 262 0.57 5.67 -1.82
CA PRO A 262 0.74 7.11 -1.65
C PRO A 262 0.41 7.83 -2.97
N LEU A 263 -0.32 8.95 -2.88
CA LEU A 263 -0.75 9.73 -4.04
C LEU A 263 0.31 10.74 -4.45
N HIS A 264 0.97 10.46 -5.57
CA HIS A 264 2.02 11.31 -6.12
C HIS A 264 1.48 12.38 -7.09
N GLY A 265 2.33 13.36 -7.40
CA GLY A 265 2.04 14.41 -8.40
C GLY A 265 1.34 15.64 -7.83
N LEU A 266 0.93 15.63 -6.57
CA LEU A 266 0.33 16.78 -5.90
C LEU A 266 1.41 17.77 -5.41
N THR A 267 1.21 19.05 -5.69
CA THR A 267 2.15 20.12 -5.31
C THR A 267 1.60 21.06 -4.24
N GLN A 268 0.31 20.95 -3.95
CA GLN A 268 -0.37 21.79 -2.95
C GLN A 268 -1.06 20.89 -1.93
N PRO A 269 -0.82 21.10 -0.63
CA PRO A 269 -1.46 20.34 0.41
C PRO A 269 -2.94 20.70 0.56
N SER A 270 -3.81 19.71 0.75
CA SER A 270 -5.22 19.93 1.06
C SER A 270 -5.44 20.42 2.49
N TRP A 271 -4.49 20.15 3.37
CA TRP A 271 -4.60 20.45 4.80
C TRP A 271 -3.48 21.39 5.23
N PRO A 272 -3.79 22.53 5.88
CA PRO A 272 -2.78 23.54 6.25
C PRO A 272 -1.76 23.01 7.28
N ASP A 273 -2.11 21.98 8.03
CA ASP A 273 -1.24 21.36 9.03
C ASP A 273 -0.53 20.08 8.52
N VAL A 274 -0.65 19.77 7.22
CA VAL A 274 0.06 18.67 6.55
C VAL A 274 0.84 19.25 5.35
N PRO A 275 2.00 19.89 5.58
CA PRO A 275 2.79 20.40 4.48
C PRO A 275 3.36 19.27 3.61
N THR A 276 3.73 19.57 2.37
CA THR A 276 4.32 18.59 1.42
C THR A 276 5.60 17.90 1.95
N THR A 277 6.24 18.47 2.97
CA THR A 277 7.39 17.87 3.66
C THR A 277 7.01 16.93 4.80
N HIS A 278 5.73 16.82 5.13
CA HIS A 278 5.27 15.88 6.15
C HIS A 278 5.45 14.43 5.65
N TRP A 279 5.98 13.55 6.49
CA TRP A 279 6.30 12.17 6.12
C TRP A 279 5.11 11.37 5.58
N ALA A 280 3.89 11.69 6.00
CA ALA A 280 2.66 11.04 5.55
C ALA A 280 1.84 11.92 4.59
N TYR A 281 2.45 12.94 3.96
CA TYR A 281 1.73 13.86 3.07
C TYR A 281 0.95 13.12 1.98
N GLU A 282 1.63 12.33 1.19
CA GLU A 282 1.05 11.60 0.06
C GLU A 282 0.04 10.53 0.50
N GLU A 283 0.25 9.92 1.66
CA GLU A 283 -0.68 8.97 2.27
C GLU A 283 -1.99 9.65 2.73
N ILE A 284 -1.89 10.86 3.30
CA ILE A 284 -3.04 11.64 3.76
C ILE A 284 -3.83 12.19 2.59
N GLU A 285 -3.17 12.66 1.55
CA GLU A 285 -3.81 13.12 0.32
C GLU A 285 -4.59 11.97 -0.34
N GLU A 286 -4.00 10.77 -0.46
CA GLU A 286 -4.65 9.56 -0.93
C GLU A 286 -5.94 9.26 -0.16
N ALA A 287 -5.88 9.33 1.16
CA ALA A 287 -6.97 8.95 2.05
C ALA A 287 -8.13 9.95 2.08
N SER A 288 -7.82 11.24 1.91
CA SER A 288 -8.73 12.35 2.21
C SER A 288 -9.37 13.00 0.98
N GLN A 289 -8.93 12.64 -0.22
CA GLN A 289 -9.49 13.13 -1.47
C GLN A 289 -10.11 12.02 -2.31
N ALA A 290 -11.22 12.33 -2.98
CA ALA A 290 -11.72 11.47 -4.06
C ALA A 290 -10.97 11.82 -5.34
N HIS A 291 -10.39 10.83 -6.01
CA HIS A 291 -9.58 11.05 -7.21
C HIS A 291 -9.57 9.84 -8.14
N ASP A 292 -9.29 10.11 -9.41
CA ASP A 292 -8.92 9.08 -10.36
C ASP A 292 -7.41 8.87 -10.31
N TYR A 293 -6.98 7.64 -10.40
CA TYR A 293 -5.57 7.27 -10.26
C TYR A 293 -5.07 6.35 -11.38
N THR A 294 -3.76 6.28 -11.48
CA THR A 294 -3.03 5.27 -12.25
C THR A 294 -1.92 4.72 -11.36
N ASN A 295 -1.88 3.39 -11.17
CA ASN A 295 -0.84 2.74 -10.38
C ASN A 295 0.55 2.97 -11.00
N LEU A 296 1.53 3.21 -10.15
CA LEU A 296 2.92 3.32 -10.55
C LEU A 296 3.64 1.96 -10.43
N PRO A 297 4.53 1.63 -11.35
CA PRO A 297 5.29 0.38 -11.32
C PRO A 297 6.12 0.17 -10.06
N GLU A 298 6.66 1.26 -9.52
CA GLU A 298 7.45 1.31 -8.29
C GLU A 298 6.62 1.31 -7.01
N GLY A 299 5.31 1.25 -7.15
CA GLY A 299 4.36 1.40 -6.05
C GLY A 299 3.86 2.84 -5.89
N GLY A 300 2.68 2.98 -5.29
CA GLY A 300 1.98 4.26 -5.22
C GLY A 300 1.11 4.52 -6.45
N GLU A 301 0.50 5.69 -6.46
CA GLU A 301 -0.48 6.11 -7.45
C GLU A 301 -0.19 7.52 -7.94
N ASN A 302 -0.40 7.76 -9.23
CA ASN A 302 -0.43 9.11 -9.79
C ASN A 302 -1.87 9.58 -9.96
N ILE A 303 -2.14 10.81 -9.57
CA ILE A 303 -3.42 11.47 -9.85
C ILE A 303 -3.58 11.66 -11.38
N ARG A 304 -4.81 11.44 -11.88
CA ARG A 304 -5.18 11.63 -13.29
C ARG A 304 -5.96 12.91 -13.48
#